data_838fa78fe28d0d24a9dc974bbf0a598f
#
_entry.id   838fa78fe28d0d24a9dc974bbf0a598f
#
_cell.length_a   1.000
_cell.length_b   1.000
_cell.length_c   1.000
_cell.angle_alpha   90.00
_cell.angle_beta   90.00
_cell.angle_gamma   90.00
#
_symmetry.space_group_name_H-M   'P 1'
#
loop_
_entity.id
_entity.type
_entity.pdbx_description
1 polymer ?
#
loop_
_entity_poly.entity_id
_entity_poly.type
_entity_poly.pdbx_seq_one_letter_code
_entity_poly.pdbx_strand_id
1 'polypeptide(L)'
;MGPTRTLQLVRRLITAPTVGPFIALVLTMVFFALKTDRFFQAQNFSLVLQQVMIVGVLAIGQTLVILTAGIDLSVGTVMALGQVIMTKLAVANGVPVVPALLLGVLTCVGFGALHGGLVTGVRLPPFIITLGTLNIAFALTHIISNDLTFTGLPKLELFWGRTFNISGTDFTYGVVLMLVLYALAWYGLNQTAWGRHVYATGDNREAARLTGINTNRVLLSVYTLAGLTYGIAAWLLVGRTQVGDPNAGQTTENLDSITAVVLGGTSLFGGRGTVIGTLIGALIVGVFRNGLTLIGVSVIYQYLVTGVLVILAVSVDQFLHRRNG
;
A
#
# COMPACT_ATOMS: atom_id res chain seq x y z
N MET A 1 -18.71 37.87 20.48
CA MET A 1 -19.52 37.03 19.54
C MET A 1 -18.67 35.85 19.16
N GLY A 2 -19.03 34.62 19.61
CA GLY A 2 -18.31 33.40 19.24
C GLY A 2 -18.54 33.07 17.76
N PRO A 3 -17.58 32.38 17.09
CA PRO A 3 -17.72 32.03 15.69
C PRO A 3 -18.98 31.19 15.47
N THR A 4 -19.79 31.59 14.49
CA THR A 4 -21.02 30.88 14.13
C THR A 4 -20.73 29.39 13.86
N ARG A 5 -21.69 28.51 14.18
CA ARG A 5 -21.58 27.03 14.00
C ARG A 5 -21.05 26.64 12.60
N THR A 6 -21.38 27.44 11.60
CA THR A 6 -20.91 27.32 10.22
C THR A 6 -19.42 27.59 10.06
N LEU A 7 -18.88 28.62 10.72
CA LEU A 7 -17.44 28.95 10.71
C LEU A 7 -16.61 27.88 11.42
N GLN A 8 -17.14 27.27 12.49
CA GLN A 8 -16.48 26.16 13.17
C GLN A 8 -16.47 24.88 12.33
N LEU A 9 -17.55 24.59 11.60
CA LEU A 9 -17.63 23.46 10.66
C LEU A 9 -16.66 23.64 9.48
N VAL A 10 -16.64 24.83 8.88
CA VAL A 10 -15.72 25.15 7.77
C VAL A 10 -14.24 25.05 8.25
N ARG A 11 -13.94 25.56 9.43
CA ARG A 11 -12.59 25.46 10.02
C ARG A 11 -12.20 24.00 10.28
N ARG A 12 -13.11 23.17 10.82
CA ARG A 12 -12.88 21.71 11.03
C ARG A 12 -12.68 20.96 9.71
N LEU A 13 -13.42 21.31 8.66
CA LEU A 13 -13.26 20.72 7.35
C LEU A 13 -11.90 21.08 6.74
N ILE A 14 -11.50 22.35 6.81
CA ILE A 14 -10.23 22.83 6.22
C ILE A 14 -9.01 22.29 7.01
N THR A 15 -9.15 22.03 8.30
CA THR A 15 -8.07 21.48 9.14
C THR A 15 -8.04 19.95 9.20
N ALA A 16 -8.96 19.26 8.50
CA ALA A 16 -8.94 17.80 8.44
C ALA A 16 -7.67 17.30 7.71
N PRO A 17 -6.93 16.32 8.25
CA PRO A 17 -5.64 15.86 7.70
C PRO A 17 -5.75 15.31 6.27
N THR A 18 -6.95 14.97 5.81
CA THR A 18 -7.21 14.47 4.45
C THR A 18 -7.42 15.56 3.40
N VAL A 19 -7.61 16.83 3.82
CA VAL A 19 -7.92 17.94 2.88
C VAL A 19 -6.72 18.30 2.02
N GLY A 20 -5.53 18.38 2.62
CA GLY A 20 -4.30 18.63 1.86
C GLY A 20 -4.08 17.61 0.73
N PRO A 21 -4.04 16.29 1.04
CA PRO A 21 -3.99 15.22 0.04
C PRO A 21 -5.10 15.31 -1.00
N PHE A 22 -6.35 15.61 -0.62
CA PHE A 22 -7.46 15.74 -1.56
C PHE A 22 -7.28 16.90 -2.55
N ILE A 23 -6.83 18.06 -2.06
CA ILE A 23 -6.49 19.21 -2.91
C ILE A 23 -5.36 18.85 -3.87
N ALA A 24 -4.31 18.17 -3.40
CA ALA A 24 -3.22 17.71 -4.24
C ALA A 24 -3.70 16.76 -5.34
N LEU A 25 -4.60 15.82 -5.02
CA LEU A 25 -5.23 14.94 -6.01
C LEU A 25 -5.98 15.72 -7.08
N VAL A 26 -6.85 16.64 -6.67
CA VAL A 26 -7.64 17.48 -7.61
C VAL A 26 -6.72 18.31 -8.50
N LEU A 27 -5.70 18.96 -7.93
CA LEU A 27 -4.75 19.75 -8.70
C LEU A 27 -3.98 18.88 -9.71
N THR A 28 -3.58 17.68 -9.33
CA THR A 28 -2.91 16.73 -10.23
C THR A 28 -3.83 16.29 -11.37
N MET A 29 -5.10 15.99 -11.06
CA MET A 29 -6.10 15.63 -12.08
C MET A 29 -6.34 16.78 -13.05
N VAL A 30 -6.52 18.00 -12.55
CA VAL A 30 -6.70 19.20 -13.39
C VAL A 30 -5.46 19.45 -14.26
N PHE A 31 -4.27 19.32 -13.71
CA PHE A 31 -3.03 19.48 -14.47
C PHE A 31 -2.97 18.55 -15.70
N PHE A 32 -3.24 17.25 -15.51
CA PHE A 32 -3.20 16.29 -16.60
C PHE A 32 -4.40 16.44 -17.56
N ALA A 33 -5.56 16.85 -17.06
CA ALA A 33 -6.71 17.17 -17.91
C ALA A 33 -6.44 18.33 -18.88
N LEU A 34 -5.66 19.34 -18.43
CA LEU A 34 -5.23 20.44 -19.29
C LEU A 34 -4.13 20.06 -20.30
N LYS A 35 -3.44 18.93 -20.08
CA LYS A 35 -2.35 18.46 -20.94
C LYS A 35 -2.80 17.45 -21.99
N THR A 36 -3.91 16.73 -21.76
CA THR A 36 -4.41 15.69 -22.66
C THR A 36 -5.91 15.48 -22.53
N ASP A 37 -6.63 15.49 -23.65
CA ASP A 37 -8.08 15.24 -23.71
C ASP A 37 -8.45 13.78 -23.33
N ARG A 38 -7.45 12.89 -23.28
CA ARG A 38 -7.66 11.47 -22.95
C ARG A 38 -7.76 11.23 -21.44
N PHE A 39 -7.36 12.21 -20.62
CA PHE A 39 -7.27 12.00 -19.17
C PHE A 39 -8.62 11.68 -18.54
N PHE A 40 -9.70 12.44 -18.87
CA PHE A 40 -11.04 12.23 -18.33
C PHE A 40 -11.91 11.19 -19.08
N GLN A 41 -11.31 10.43 -19.99
CA GLN A 41 -12.03 9.31 -20.60
C GLN A 41 -12.29 8.21 -19.57
N ALA A 42 -13.50 7.61 -19.59
CA ALA A 42 -13.90 6.59 -18.62
C ALA A 42 -12.98 5.38 -18.62
N GLN A 43 -12.49 4.97 -19.80
CA GLN A 43 -11.50 3.89 -19.94
C GLN A 43 -10.19 4.22 -19.23
N ASN A 44 -9.75 5.49 -19.28
CA ASN A 44 -8.53 5.91 -18.58
C ASN A 44 -8.71 5.85 -17.06
N PHE A 45 -9.86 6.24 -16.54
CA PHE A 45 -10.19 6.08 -15.12
C PHE A 45 -10.12 4.62 -14.67
N SER A 46 -10.65 3.71 -15.47
CA SER A 46 -10.54 2.28 -15.20
C SER A 46 -9.07 1.83 -15.14
N LEU A 47 -8.23 2.28 -16.08
CA LEU A 47 -6.79 1.97 -16.08
C LEU A 47 -6.08 2.53 -14.84
N VAL A 48 -6.38 3.76 -14.44
CA VAL A 48 -5.85 4.34 -13.19
C VAL A 48 -6.21 3.46 -12.00
N LEU A 49 -7.49 3.09 -11.85
CA LEU A 49 -7.94 2.26 -10.74
C LEU A 49 -7.29 0.87 -10.74
N GLN A 50 -7.08 0.27 -11.91
CA GLN A 50 -6.36 -1.01 -12.04
C GLN A 50 -4.88 -0.90 -11.63
N GLN A 51 -4.23 0.24 -11.85
CA GLN A 51 -2.87 0.48 -11.38
C GLN A 51 -2.85 0.72 -9.86
N VAL A 52 -3.80 1.52 -9.37
CA VAL A 52 -3.91 1.89 -7.96
C VAL A 52 -4.28 0.68 -7.08
N MET A 53 -5.02 -0.31 -7.56
CA MET A 53 -5.50 -1.41 -6.71
C MET A 53 -4.35 -2.19 -6.05
N ILE A 54 -3.22 -2.37 -6.73
CA ILE A 54 -2.06 -3.10 -6.18
C ILE A 54 -1.34 -2.24 -5.15
N VAL A 55 -0.89 -1.05 -5.57
CA VAL A 55 -0.22 -0.09 -4.69
C VAL A 55 -1.11 0.30 -3.51
N GLY A 56 -2.41 0.47 -3.73
CA GLY A 56 -3.39 0.79 -2.70
C GLY A 56 -3.50 -0.29 -1.64
N VAL A 57 -3.54 -1.57 -2.01
CA VAL A 57 -3.60 -2.67 -1.05
C VAL A 57 -2.28 -2.81 -0.28
N LEU A 58 -1.12 -2.66 -0.95
CA LEU A 58 0.18 -2.60 -0.27
C LEU A 58 0.25 -1.44 0.72
N ALA A 59 -0.28 -0.27 0.33
CA ALA A 59 -0.30 0.93 1.16
C ALA A 59 -1.17 0.78 2.41
N ILE A 60 -2.19 -0.10 2.45
CA ILE A 60 -2.90 -0.44 3.69
C ILE A 60 -1.92 -1.04 4.71
N GLY A 61 -1.17 -2.08 4.31
CA GLY A 61 -0.17 -2.71 5.17
C GLY A 61 0.90 -1.72 5.61
N GLN A 62 1.40 -0.93 4.68
CA GLN A 62 2.40 0.10 4.95
C GLN A 62 1.86 1.19 5.90
N THR A 63 0.58 1.57 5.80
CA THR A 63 -0.07 2.49 6.75
C THR A 63 -0.04 1.92 8.17
N LEU A 64 -0.39 0.65 8.34
CA LEU A 64 -0.37 -0.01 9.65
C LEU A 64 1.03 0.02 10.27
N VAL A 65 2.05 -0.29 9.48
CA VAL A 65 3.45 -0.28 9.91
C VAL A 65 3.91 1.13 10.26
N ILE A 66 3.66 2.12 9.39
CA ILE A 66 4.06 3.52 9.60
C ILE A 66 3.32 4.14 10.79
N LEU A 67 2.05 3.82 11.00
CA LEU A 67 1.31 4.28 12.18
C LEU A 67 1.96 3.82 13.49
N THR A 68 2.73 2.74 13.49
CA THR A 68 3.50 2.27 14.66
C THR A 68 4.97 2.72 14.65
N ALA A 69 5.29 3.79 13.91
CA ALA A 69 6.64 4.34 13.73
C ALA A 69 7.64 3.32 13.14
N GLY A 70 7.16 2.36 12.34
CA GLY A 70 7.96 1.42 11.56
C GLY A 70 8.04 1.83 10.10
N ILE A 71 9.04 1.30 9.39
CA ILE A 71 9.15 1.39 7.93
C ILE A 71 9.43 -0.01 7.41
N ASP A 72 8.64 -0.47 6.44
CA ASP A 72 8.85 -1.75 5.77
C ASP A 72 9.29 -1.52 4.32
N LEU A 73 10.55 -1.85 4.04
CA LEU A 73 11.13 -1.73 2.70
C LEU A 73 10.98 -3.03 1.87
N SER A 74 10.50 -4.11 2.47
CA SER A 74 10.42 -5.42 1.81
C SER A 74 9.09 -5.68 1.09
N VAL A 75 8.15 -4.75 1.18
CA VAL A 75 6.74 -4.87 0.72
C VAL A 75 6.62 -5.47 -0.68
N GLY A 76 7.31 -4.90 -1.67
CA GLY A 76 7.24 -5.37 -3.07
C GLY A 76 7.97 -6.70 -3.29
N THR A 77 9.11 -6.92 -2.63
CA THR A 77 9.84 -8.19 -2.78
C THR A 77 9.13 -9.35 -2.09
N VAL A 78 8.48 -9.11 -0.94
CA VAL A 78 7.63 -10.11 -0.28
C VAL A 78 6.38 -10.40 -1.12
N MET A 79 5.76 -9.38 -1.71
CA MET A 79 4.67 -9.55 -2.67
C MET A 79 5.12 -10.36 -3.89
N ALA A 80 6.29 -10.06 -4.47
CA ALA A 80 6.85 -10.78 -5.61
C ALA A 80 7.12 -12.26 -5.27
N LEU A 81 7.63 -12.55 -4.08
CA LEU A 81 7.80 -13.91 -3.59
C LEU A 81 6.46 -14.65 -3.48
N GLY A 82 5.44 -14.00 -2.91
CA GLY A 82 4.10 -14.57 -2.78
C GLY A 82 3.50 -14.93 -4.14
N GLN A 83 3.59 -14.04 -5.14
CA GLN A 83 3.07 -14.32 -6.48
C GLN A 83 3.81 -15.47 -7.18
N VAL A 84 5.15 -15.54 -7.06
CA VAL A 84 5.95 -16.63 -7.65
C VAL A 84 5.59 -17.97 -7.02
N ILE A 85 5.42 -18.01 -5.69
CA ILE A 85 5.04 -19.26 -5.01
C ILE A 85 3.66 -19.73 -5.48
N MET A 86 2.63 -18.86 -5.50
CA MET A 86 1.29 -19.28 -5.90
C MET A 86 1.27 -19.76 -7.35
N THR A 87 1.90 -19.03 -8.27
CA THR A 87 1.88 -19.37 -9.71
C THR A 87 2.73 -20.58 -10.04
N LYS A 88 3.95 -20.71 -9.47
CA LYS A 88 4.77 -21.90 -9.67
C LYS A 88 4.11 -23.17 -9.16
N LEU A 89 3.53 -23.12 -7.97
CA LEU A 89 2.86 -24.29 -7.38
C LEU A 89 1.69 -24.76 -8.25
N ALA A 90 0.89 -23.83 -8.76
CA ALA A 90 -0.26 -24.17 -9.58
C ALA A 90 0.13 -24.68 -10.96
N VAL A 91 1.10 -24.03 -11.65
CA VAL A 91 1.42 -24.34 -13.06
C VAL A 91 2.52 -25.40 -13.18
N ALA A 92 3.62 -25.25 -12.45
CA ALA A 92 4.78 -26.12 -12.62
C ALA A 92 4.74 -27.37 -11.73
N ASN A 93 4.14 -27.26 -10.54
CA ASN A 93 4.11 -28.37 -9.57
C ASN A 93 2.77 -29.12 -9.53
N GLY A 94 1.75 -28.69 -10.30
CA GLY A 94 0.43 -29.34 -10.36
C GLY A 94 -0.35 -29.29 -9.05
N VAL A 95 -0.01 -28.38 -8.14
CA VAL A 95 -0.75 -28.18 -6.89
C VAL A 95 -2.13 -27.57 -7.20
N PRO A 96 -3.22 -28.06 -6.59
CA PRO A 96 -4.54 -27.45 -6.78
C PRO A 96 -4.50 -25.95 -6.48
N VAL A 97 -5.25 -25.16 -7.26
CA VAL A 97 -5.14 -23.69 -7.27
C VAL A 97 -5.41 -23.03 -5.89
N VAL A 98 -6.37 -23.57 -5.12
CA VAL A 98 -6.70 -23.00 -3.81
C VAL A 98 -5.54 -23.17 -2.79
N PRO A 99 -4.98 -24.37 -2.59
CA PRO A 99 -3.75 -24.54 -1.80
C PRO A 99 -2.58 -23.68 -2.31
N ALA A 100 -2.38 -23.57 -3.63
CA ALA A 100 -1.30 -22.75 -4.20
C ALA A 100 -1.45 -21.26 -3.83
N LEU A 101 -2.65 -20.71 -3.99
CA LEU A 101 -2.99 -19.35 -3.58
C LEU A 101 -2.78 -19.13 -2.06
N LEU A 102 -3.28 -20.05 -1.24
CA LEU A 102 -3.13 -19.96 0.21
C LEU A 102 -1.67 -19.99 0.65
N LEU A 103 -0.85 -20.86 0.03
CA LEU A 103 0.58 -20.94 0.35
C LEU A 103 1.32 -19.66 -0.05
N GLY A 104 1.00 -19.07 -1.20
CA GLY A 104 1.56 -17.76 -1.59
C GLY A 104 1.21 -16.65 -0.60
N VAL A 105 -0.07 -16.56 -0.21
CA VAL A 105 -0.52 -15.58 0.80
C VAL A 105 0.12 -15.85 2.17
N LEU A 106 0.12 -17.10 2.62
CA LEU A 106 0.72 -17.49 3.91
C LEU A 106 2.22 -17.23 3.96
N THR A 107 2.93 -17.32 2.84
CA THR A 107 4.34 -16.91 2.78
C THR A 107 4.49 -15.44 3.13
N CYS A 108 3.68 -14.55 2.55
CA CYS A 108 3.71 -13.13 2.87
C CYS A 108 3.34 -12.86 4.34
N VAL A 109 2.32 -13.55 4.86
CA VAL A 109 1.92 -13.49 6.28
C VAL A 109 3.07 -13.96 7.18
N GLY A 110 3.78 -15.02 6.79
CA GLY A 110 4.96 -15.54 7.48
C GLY A 110 6.09 -14.52 7.57
N PHE A 111 6.39 -13.80 6.48
CA PHE A 111 7.35 -12.69 6.49
C PHE A 111 6.88 -11.56 7.41
N GLY A 112 5.61 -11.16 7.35
CA GLY A 112 5.04 -10.18 8.28
C GLY A 112 5.17 -10.61 9.75
N ALA A 113 4.83 -11.86 10.06
CA ALA A 113 4.98 -12.42 11.41
C ALA A 113 6.46 -12.47 11.85
N LEU A 114 7.38 -12.79 10.94
CA LEU A 114 8.83 -12.75 11.18
C LEU A 114 9.28 -11.32 11.51
N HIS A 115 8.86 -10.33 10.74
CA HIS A 115 9.16 -8.91 11.03
C HIS A 115 8.67 -8.52 12.43
N GLY A 116 7.39 -8.77 12.71
CA GLY A 116 6.81 -8.49 14.03
C GLY A 116 7.51 -9.21 15.16
N GLY A 117 7.89 -10.47 14.96
CA GLY A 117 8.64 -11.28 15.92
C GLY A 117 10.05 -10.72 16.21
N LEU A 118 10.78 -10.32 15.17
CA LEU A 118 12.12 -9.74 15.31
C LEU A 118 12.09 -8.34 15.95
N VAL A 119 11.10 -7.50 15.59
CA VAL A 119 10.90 -6.18 16.19
C VAL A 119 10.57 -6.27 17.67
N THR A 120 9.79 -7.27 18.07
CA THR A 120 9.29 -7.38 19.45
C THR A 120 10.16 -8.27 20.33
N GLY A 121 10.68 -9.37 19.79
CA GLY A 121 11.49 -10.35 20.52
C GLY A 121 12.96 -9.95 20.59
N VAL A 122 13.58 -9.66 19.45
CA VAL A 122 15.01 -9.29 19.38
C VAL A 122 15.20 -7.78 19.57
N ARG A 123 14.13 -6.98 19.40
CA ARG A 123 14.13 -5.51 19.52
C ARG A 123 15.02 -4.81 18.47
N LEU A 124 15.15 -5.41 17.31
CA LEU A 124 15.85 -4.80 16.18
C LEU A 124 15.02 -3.64 15.59
N PRO A 125 15.68 -2.58 15.09
CA PRO A 125 14.99 -1.52 14.35
C PRO A 125 14.25 -2.08 13.12
N PRO A 126 12.97 -1.71 12.89
CA PRO A 126 12.17 -2.22 11.77
C PRO A 126 12.86 -2.06 10.41
N PHE A 127 13.47 -0.90 10.17
CA PHE A 127 14.19 -0.61 8.94
C PHE A 127 15.29 -1.62 8.61
N ILE A 128 16.09 -2.05 9.63
CA ILE A 128 17.18 -3.02 9.45
C ILE A 128 16.61 -4.40 9.10
N ILE A 129 15.53 -4.80 9.79
CA ILE A 129 14.87 -6.10 9.56
C ILE A 129 14.33 -6.14 8.13
N THR A 130 13.58 -5.12 7.73
CA THR A 130 12.91 -5.11 6.43
C THR A 130 13.88 -4.91 5.27
N LEU A 131 15.00 -4.21 5.47
CA LEU A 131 16.08 -4.14 4.49
C LEU A 131 16.75 -5.51 4.30
N GLY A 132 17.01 -6.24 5.39
CA GLY A 132 17.53 -7.61 5.32
C GLY A 132 16.57 -8.57 4.63
N THR A 133 15.29 -8.53 5.01
CA THR A 133 14.27 -9.41 4.42
C THR A 133 13.91 -9.04 2.99
N LEU A 134 14.07 -7.77 2.57
CA LEU A 134 14.01 -7.36 1.17
C LEU A 134 14.95 -8.22 0.31
N ASN A 135 16.24 -8.29 0.71
CA ASN A 135 17.23 -9.09 -0.04
C ASN A 135 16.95 -10.59 0.05
N ILE A 136 16.48 -11.09 1.20
CA ILE A 136 16.11 -12.50 1.38
C ILE A 136 14.93 -12.85 0.46
N ALA A 137 13.85 -12.06 0.48
CA ALA A 137 12.68 -12.29 -0.37
C ALA A 137 13.03 -12.16 -1.84
N PHE A 138 13.87 -11.19 -2.22
CA PHE A 138 14.40 -11.05 -3.58
C PHE A 138 15.13 -12.33 -4.01
N ALA A 139 16.11 -12.77 -3.25
CA ALA A 139 16.89 -13.97 -3.57
C ALA A 139 16.00 -15.22 -3.64
N LEU A 140 15.09 -15.42 -2.69
CA LEU A 140 14.16 -16.55 -2.70
C LEU A 140 13.22 -16.52 -3.92
N THR A 141 12.78 -15.35 -4.34
CA THR A 141 11.95 -15.20 -5.55
C THR A 141 12.67 -15.75 -6.77
N HIS A 142 13.92 -15.38 -6.98
CA HIS A 142 14.74 -15.83 -8.12
C HIS A 142 15.17 -17.30 -8.00
N ILE A 143 15.59 -17.76 -6.81
CA ILE A 143 15.92 -19.17 -6.56
C ILE A 143 14.71 -20.07 -6.81
N ILE A 144 13.54 -19.71 -6.28
CA ILE A 144 12.32 -20.51 -6.41
C ILE A 144 11.83 -20.51 -7.85
N SER A 145 11.84 -19.37 -8.56
CA SER A 145 11.38 -19.28 -9.94
C SER A 145 12.38 -19.85 -10.94
N ASN A 146 13.66 -20.00 -10.60
CA ASN A 146 14.78 -20.17 -11.54
C ASN A 146 14.78 -19.08 -12.63
N ASP A 147 14.41 -17.85 -12.27
CA ASP A 147 14.25 -16.70 -13.19
C ASP A 147 13.21 -16.90 -14.29
N LEU A 148 12.33 -17.92 -14.15
CA LEU A 148 11.28 -18.22 -15.13
C LEU A 148 9.99 -17.45 -14.80
N THR A 149 9.33 -16.98 -15.86
CA THR A 149 7.98 -16.40 -15.78
C THR A 149 6.95 -17.53 -16.00
N PHE A 150 5.97 -17.63 -15.11
CA PHE A 150 4.90 -18.64 -15.19
C PHE A 150 3.69 -18.05 -15.92
N THR A 151 3.25 -18.75 -16.98
CA THR A 151 2.11 -18.39 -17.83
C THR A 151 1.08 -19.54 -17.84
N GLY A 152 -0.09 -19.32 -18.45
CA GLY A 152 -1.13 -20.35 -18.49
C GLY A 152 -1.82 -20.58 -17.14
N LEU A 153 -1.96 -19.53 -16.37
CA LEU A 153 -2.46 -19.57 -14.99
C LEU A 153 -3.94 -20.02 -14.90
N PRO A 154 -4.32 -20.72 -13.82
CA PRO A 154 -5.70 -21.14 -13.58
C PRO A 154 -6.65 -19.95 -13.46
N LYS A 155 -7.91 -20.16 -13.87
CA LYS A 155 -8.95 -19.10 -13.89
C LYS A 155 -9.17 -18.41 -12.53
N LEU A 156 -8.95 -19.08 -11.41
CA LEU A 156 -9.13 -18.53 -10.08
C LEU A 156 -7.98 -17.57 -9.71
N GLU A 157 -6.75 -17.83 -10.13
CA GLU A 157 -5.63 -16.91 -9.95
C GLU A 157 -5.86 -15.60 -10.71
N LEU A 158 -6.52 -15.67 -11.86
CA LEU A 158 -6.84 -14.52 -12.70
C LEU A 158 -8.12 -13.78 -12.28
N PHE A 159 -8.83 -14.26 -11.25
CA PHE A 159 -10.18 -13.76 -10.90
C PHE A 159 -10.22 -12.25 -10.67
N TRP A 160 -9.29 -11.72 -9.92
CA TRP A 160 -9.29 -10.28 -9.57
C TRP A 160 -8.93 -9.36 -10.74
N GLY A 161 -8.32 -9.88 -11.78
CA GLY A 161 -8.06 -9.15 -13.04
C GLY A 161 -9.24 -9.14 -14.01
N ARG A 162 -10.29 -9.97 -13.77
CA ARG A 162 -11.50 -9.97 -14.61
C ARG A 162 -12.24 -8.66 -14.44
N THR A 163 -12.94 -8.28 -15.54
CA THR A 163 -13.71 -7.04 -15.60
C THR A 163 -15.22 -7.32 -15.56
N PHE A 164 -15.94 -6.31 -15.13
CA PHE A 164 -17.38 -6.16 -15.26
C PHE A 164 -17.67 -4.77 -15.86
N ASN A 165 -18.70 -4.70 -16.69
CA ASN A 165 -19.03 -3.48 -17.42
C ASN A 165 -20.06 -2.64 -16.67
N ILE A 166 -19.76 -1.33 -16.49
CA ILE A 166 -20.72 -0.34 -16.02
C ILE A 166 -20.79 0.77 -17.06
N SER A 167 -21.94 0.95 -17.68
CA SER A 167 -22.20 2.05 -18.64
C SER A 167 -21.14 2.17 -19.74
N GLY A 168 -20.67 1.03 -20.28
CA GLY A 168 -19.65 1.01 -21.34
C GLY A 168 -18.20 1.09 -20.89
N THR A 169 -17.95 1.10 -19.57
CA THR A 169 -16.59 1.10 -18.99
C THR A 169 -16.35 -0.18 -18.21
N ASP A 170 -15.19 -0.80 -18.45
CA ASP A 170 -14.80 -2.05 -17.80
C ASP A 170 -14.01 -1.78 -16.51
N PHE A 171 -14.54 -2.21 -15.37
CA PHE A 171 -13.90 -2.15 -14.06
C PHE A 171 -13.44 -3.56 -13.63
N THR A 172 -12.31 -3.67 -12.96
CA THR A 172 -11.83 -4.94 -12.43
C THR A 172 -12.40 -5.26 -11.05
N TYR A 173 -12.69 -6.55 -10.79
CA TYR A 173 -13.10 -6.99 -9.44
C TYR A 173 -12.05 -6.67 -8.38
N GLY A 174 -10.76 -6.60 -8.74
CA GLY A 174 -9.69 -6.21 -7.82
C GLY A 174 -9.85 -4.82 -7.23
N VAL A 175 -10.45 -3.87 -7.97
CA VAL A 175 -10.77 -2.52 -7.44
C VAL A 175 -11.82 -2.62 -6.34
N VAL A 176 -12.84 -3.47 -6.52
CA VAL A 176 -13.87 -3.69 -5.49
C VAL A 176 -13.25 -4.29 -4.23
N LEU A 177 -12.38 -5.30 -4.38
CA LEU A 177 -11.64 -5.88 -3.26
C LEU A 177 -10.80 -4.82 -2.52
N MET A 178 -10.07 -3.98 -3.26
CA MET A 178 -9.31 -2.88 -2.65
C MET A 178 -10.19 -1.99 -1.79
N LEU A 179 -11.33 -1.54 -2.31
CA LEU A 179 -12.26 -0.67 -1.57
C LEU A 179 -12.82 -1.36 -0.32
N VAL A 180 -13.16 -2.65 -0.40
CA VAL A 180 -13.58 -3.46 0.77
C VAL A 180 -12.46 -3.53 1.80
N LEU A 181 -11.21 -3.76 1.40
CA LEU A 181 -10.06 -3.79 2.31
C LEU A 181 -9.83 -2.43 2.97
N TYR A 182 -10.00 -1.32 2.24
CA TYR A 182 -9.94 0.02 2.82
C TYR A 182 -11.05 0.25 3.84
N ALA A 183 -12.27 -0.20 3.58
CA ALA A 183 -13.39 -0.12 4.53
C ALA A 183 -13.11 -0.93 5.80
N LEU A 184 -12.57 -2.15 5.65
CA LEU A 184 -12.19 -3.02 6.79
C LEU A 184 -11.05 -2.40 7.61
N ALA A 185 -10.03 -1.87 6.95
CA ALA A 185 -8.91 -1.20 7.62
C ALA A 185 -9.36 0.07 8.34
N TRP A 186 -10.24 0.86 7.72
CA TRP A 186 -10.85 2.03 8.35
C TRP A 186 -11.65 1.62 9.60
N TYR A 187 -12.49 0.59 9.51
CA TYR A 187 -13.24 0.08 10.64
C TYR A 187 -12.30 -0.39 11.75
N GLY A 188 -11.31 -1.21 11.41
CA GLY A 188 -10.32 -1.73 12.36
C GLY A 188 -9.58 -0.62 13.11
N LEU A 189 -9.11 0.40 12.39
CA LEU A 189 -8.35 1.49 12.98
C LEU A 189 -9.20 2.50 13.76
N ASN A 190 -10.42 2.80 13.29
CA ASN A 190 -11.21 3.89 13.89
C ASN A 190 -12.28 3.41 14.89
N GLN A 191 -12.77 2.15 14.77
CA GLN A 191 -13.92 1.68 15.54
C GLN A 191 -13.55 0.63 16.59
N THR A 192 -12.28 0.14 16.61
CA THR A 192 -11.90 -0.93 17.55
C THR A 192 -10.90 -0.47 18.60
N ALA A 193 -10.81 -1.22 19.71
CA ALA A 193 -9.76 -1.03 20.70
C ALA A 193 -8.37 -1.26 20.14
N TRP A 194 -8.24 -2.23 19.21
CA TRP A 194 -6.98 -2.52 18.53
C TRP A 194 -6.44 -1.28 17.78
N GLY A 195 -7.28 -0.59 17.04
CA GLY A 195 -6.88 0.64 16.34
C GLY A 195 -6.38 1.72 17.30
N ARG A 196 -7.06 1.95 18.42
CA ARG A 196 -6.60 2.88 19.45
C ARG A 196 -5.23 2.50 20.00
N HIS A 197 -4.99 1.20 20.21
CA HIS A 197 -3.68 0.69 20.65
C HIS A 197 -2.59 0.87 19.59
N VAL A 198 -2.92 0.74 18.29
CA VAL A 198 -1.98 1.01 17.18
C VAL A 198 -1.52 2.47 17.23
N TYR A 199 -2.46 3.43 17.27
CA TYR A 199 -2.13 4.85 17.36
C TYR A 199 -1.34 5.20 18.63
N ALA A 200 -1.77 4.71 19.79
CA ALA A 200 -1.07 4.95 21.05
C ALA A 200 0.36 4.38 21.06
N THR A 201 0.54 3.16 20.49
CA THR A 201 1.87 2.53 20.38
C THR A 201 2.80 3.32 19.47
N GLY A 202 2.27 3.93 18.41
CA GLY A 202 3.06 4.72 17.48
C GLY A 202 3.35 6.13 17.97
N ASP A 203 2.47 6.73 18.74
CA ASP A 203 2.67 8.07 19.32
C ASP A 203 3.76 8.05 20.41
N ASN A 204 3.62 7.14 21.39
CA ASN A 204 4.65 6.90 22.41
C ASN A 204 4.55 5.48 22.95
N ARG A 205 5.45 4.59 22.49
CA ARG A 205 5.46 3.17 22.87
C ARG A 205 5.61 2.93 24.36
N GLU A 206 6.45 3.74 25.04
CA GLU A 206 6.69 3.59 26.48
C GLU A 206 5.49 4.05 27.30
N ALA A 207 4.92 5.21 26.97
CA ALA A 207 3.68 5.67 27.61
C ALA A 207 2.52 4.66 27.39
N ALA A 208 2.35 4.14 26.18
CA ALA A 208 1.35 3.11 25.89
C ALA A 208 1.55 1.86 26.76
N ARG A 209 2.80 1.42 26.96
CA ARG A 209 3.11 0.29 27.85
C ARG A 209 2.75 0.57 29.31
N LEU A 210 3.03 1.76 29.79
CA LEU A 210 2.71 2.17 31.16
C LEU A 210 1.20 2.23 31.42
N THR A 211 0.38 2.47 30.40
CA THR A 211 -1.10 2.38 30.49
C THR A 211 -1.65 0.97 30.38
N GLY A 212 -0.79 -0.06 30.32
CA GLY A 212 -1.20 -1.47 30.28
C GLY A 212 -1.39 -2.04 28.88
N ILE A 213 -1.10 -1.27 27.80
CA ILE A 213 -1.18 -1.77 26.44
C ILE A 213 -0.02 -2.72 26.18
N ASN A 214 -0.31 -3.94 25.70
CA ASN A 214 0.71 -4.87 25.26
C ASN A 214 1.23 -4.48 23.86
N THR A 215 2.18 -3.53 23.83
CA THR A 215 2.73 -2.98 22.59
C THR A 215 3.40 -4.04 21.71
N ASN A 216 3.94 -5.14 22.29
CA ASN A 216 4.52 -6.22 21.51
C ASN A 216 3.45 -7.00 20.72
N ARG A 217 2.29 -7.30 21.33
CA ARG A 217 1.17 -7.94 20.62
C ARG A 217 0.60 -7.03 19.54
N VAL A 218 0.54 -5.73 19.80
CA VAL A 218 0.09 -4.74 18.80
C VAL A 218 1.04 -4.76 17.59
N LEU A 219 2.35 -4.64 17.81
CA LEU A 219 3.35 -4.66 16.72
C LEU A 219 3.32 -5.97 15.95
N LEU A 220 3.31 -7.12 16.64
CA LEU A 220 3.21 -8.43 15.98
C LEU A 220 1.98 -8.52 15.07
N SER A 221 0.82 -8.08 15.56
CA SER A 221 -0.42 -8.09 14.77
C SER A 221 -0.36 -7.14 13.58
N VAL A 222 0.22 -5.95 13.74
CA VAL A 222 0.39 -4.94 12.68
C VAL A 222 1.23 -5.51 11.53
N TYR A 223 2.41 -6.06 11.81
CA TYR A 223 3.27 -6.64 10.78
C TYR A 223 2.65 -7.90 10.14
N THR A 224 1.97 -8.74 10.93
CA THR A 224 1.28 -9.93 10.39
C THR A 224 0.15 -9.54 9.43
N LEU A 225 -0.66 -8.53 9.79
CA LEU A 225 -1.71 -8.00 8.93
C LEU A 225 -1.14 -7.28 7.70
N ALA A 226 0.00 -6.60 7.83
CA ALA A 226 0.71 -6.04 6.69
C ALA A 226 1.13 -7.15 5.71
N GLY A 227 1.73 -8.24 6.20
CA GLY A 227 2.04 -9.41 5.38
C GLY A 227 0.82 -9.99 4.67
N LEU A 228 -0.36 -10.00 5.32
CA LEU A 228 -1.61 -10.43 4.69
C LEU A 228 -1.97 -9.51 3.50
N THR A 229 -1.87 -8.20 3.66
CA THR A 229 -2.14 -7.26 2.54
C THR A 229 -1.14 -7.45 1.40
N TYR A 230 0.13 -7.77 1.68
CA TYR A 230 1.13 -8.07 0.64
C TYR A 230 0.77 -9.34 -0.14
N GLY A 231 0.29 -10.39 0.55
CA GLY A 231 -0.18 -11.62 -0.09
C GLY A 231 -1.42 -11.41 -0.95
N ILE A 232 -2.37 -10.58 -0.51
CA ILE A 232 -3.55 -10.19 -1.31
C ILE A 232 -3.11 -9.36 -2.53
N ALA A 233 -2.18 -8.43 -2.36
CA ALA A 233 -1.63 -7.63 -3.46
C ALA A 233 -0.87 -8.50 -4.48
N ALA A 234 -0.18 -9.56 -4.03
CA ALA A 234 0.43 -10.57 -4.90
C ALA A 234 -0.61 -11.23 -5.81
N TRP A 235 -1.75 -11.63 -5.25
CA TRP A 235 -2.84 -12.22 -6.03
C TRP A 235 -3.49 -11.21 -6.99
N LEU A 236 -3.67 -9.95 -6.57
CA LEU A 236 -4.14 -8.87 -7.45
C LEU A 236 -3.17 -8.62 -8.61
N LEU A 237 -1.87 -8.66 -8.35
CA LEU A 237 -0.84 -8.49 -9.36
C LEU A 237 -0.91 -9.61 -10.40
N VAL A 238 -0.99 -10.87 -9.97
CA VAL A 238 -1.18 -12.03 -10.85
C VAL A 238 -2.46 -11.91 -11.69
N GLY A 239 -3.56 -11.52 -11.07
CA GLY A 239 -4.82 -11.28 -11.78
C GLY A 239 -4.70 -10.23 -12.88
N ARG A 240 -3.97 -9.14 -12.61
CA ARG A 240 -3.78 -8.03 -13.55
C ARG A 240 -2.80 -8.36 -14.67
N THR A 241 -1.64 -8.94 -14.35
CA THR A 241 -0.56 -9.20 -15.31
C THR A 241 -0.76 -10.50 -16.08
N GLN A 242 -1.57 -11.41 -15.53
CA GLN A 242 -1.84 -12.76 -16.04
C GLN A 242 -0.58 -13.66 -16.11
N VAL A 243 0.46 -13.28 -15.38
CA VAL A 243 1.72 -14.03 -15.29
C VAL A 243 2.26 -13.99 -13.86
N GLY A 244 3.06 -14.99 -13.50
CA GLY A 244 3.92 -14.98 -12.33
C GLY A 244 5.34 -14.62 -12.75
N ASP A 245 5.70 -13.34 -12.63
CA ASP A 245 7.00 -12.82 -13.05
C ASP A 245 7.88 -12.50 -11.83
N PRO A 246 9.04 -13.12 -11.66
CA PRO A 246 9.93 -12.85 -10.54
C PRO A 246 10.42 -11.40 -10.49
N ASN A 247 10.41 -10.66 -11.60
CA ASN A 247 10.84 -9.27 -11.67
C ASN A 247 9.73 -8.25 -11.41
N ALA A 248 8.46 -8.69 -11.42
CA ALA A 248 7.33 -7.78 -11.27
C ALA A 248 7.18 -7.30 -9.82
N GLY A 249 7.05 -5.99 -9.66
CA GLY A 249 6.64 -5.38 -8.39
C GLY A 249 7.73 -5.22 -7.34
N GLN A 250 8.99 -5.50 -7.65
CA GLN A 250 10.03 -5.55 -6.62
C GLN A 250 10.53 -4.19 -6.12
N THR A 251 10.67 -3.22 -7.00
CA THR A 251 11.32 -1.94 -6.66
C THR A 251 10.38 -0.76 -6.61
N THR A 252 9.45 -0.67 -7.55
CA THR A 252 8.55 0.46 -7.69
C THR A 252 7.46 0.47 -6.65
N GLU A 253 6.87 -0.68 -6.36
CA GLU A 253 5.77 -0.82 -5.42
C GLU A 253 6.17 -0.53 -3.99
N ASN A 254 7.44 -0.77 -3.61
CA ASN A 254 7.99 -0.35 -2.31
C ASN A 254 7.86 1.17 -2.13
N LEU A 255 8.46 1.94 -3.06
CA LEU A 255 8.47 3.39 -2.99
C LEU A 255 7.08 3.98 -3.20
N ASP A 256 6.30 3.42 -4.12
CA ASP A 256 4.95 3.90 -4.40
C ASP A 256 4.01 3.72 -3.20
N SER A 257 4.11 2.59 -2.48
CA SER A 257 3.30 2.34 -1.28
C SER A 257 3.65 3.31 -0.14
N ILE A 258 4.95 3.55 0.10
CA ILE A 258 5.40 4.55 1.09
C ILE A 258 4.95 5.95 0.67
N THR A 259 5.14 6.30 -0.62
CA THR A 259 4.73 7.60 -1.17
C THR A 259 3.24 7.83 -0.98
N ALA A 260 2.42 6.81 -1.28
CA ALA A 260 0.97 6.87 -1.09
C ALA A 260 0.59 7.15 0.37
N VAL A 261 1.25 6.50 1.33
CA VAL A 261 1.00 6.69 2.76
C VAL A 261 1.39 8.09 3.21
N VAL A 262 2.57 8.57 2.80
CA VAL A 262 3.09 9.89 3.20
C VAL A 262 2.33 11.03 2.52
N LEU A 263 2.09 10.94 1.20
CA LEU A 263 1.24 11.90 0.47
C LEU A 263 -0.19 11.91 1.00
N GLY A 264 -0.64 10.77 1.54
CA GLY A 264 -1.91 10.65 2.24
C GLY A 264 -1.97 11.33 3.61
N GLY A 265 -0.85 11.92 4.08
CA GLY A 265 -0.74 12.66 5.34
C GLY A 265 -0.56 11.78 6.58
N THR A 266 -0.09 10.54 6.41
CA THR A 266 0.33 9.69 7.53
C THR A 266 1.78 10.03 7.90
N SER A 267 2.03 10.34 9.18
CA SER A 267 3.35 10.73 9.68
C SER A 267 4.28 9.53 9.78
N LEU A 268 5.50 9.67 9.26
CA LEU A 268 6.57 8.68 9.39
C LEU A 268 7.06 8.49 10.84
N PHE A 269 6.75 9.43 11.72
CA PHE A 269 7.08 9.34 13.14
C PHE A 269 6.06 8.53 13.95
N GLY A 270 4.98 8.04 13.32
CA GLY A 270 3.93 7.24 13.95
C GLY A 270 2.83 8.09 14.60
N GLY A 271 1.84 7.41 15.16
CA GLY A 271 0.76 7.98 15.95
C GLY A 271 -0.26 8.83 15.20
N ARG A 272 0.00 9.23 13.95
CA ARG A 272 -0.85 10.16 13.19
C ARG A 272 -0.98 9.72 11.73
N GLY A 273 -2.20 9.68 11.22
CA GLY A 273 -2.52 9.32 9.84
C GLY A 273 -3.91 8.72 9.72
N THR A 274 -4.35 8.51 8.49
CA THR A 274 -5.67 7.92 8.21
C THR A 274 -5.63 7.02 6.98
N VAL A 275 -6.37 5.93 7.01
CA VAL A 275 -6.50 5.02 5.87
C VAL A 275 -7.13 5.73 4.65
N ILE A 276 -8.08 6.63 4.89
CA ILE A 276 -8.70 7.44 3.82
C ILE A 276 -7.66 8.34 3.17
N GLY A 277 -6.78 8.97 3.97
CA GLY A 277 -5.65 9.73 3.45
C GLY A 277 -4.75 8.86 2.56
N THR A 278 -4.40 7.66 3.02
CA THR A 278 -3.61 6.70 2.22
C THR A 278 -4.29 6.34 0.89
N LEU A 279 -5.60 6.14 0.86
CA LEU A 279 -6.33 5.90 -0.39
C LEU A 279 -6.18 7.08 -1.36
N ILE A 280 -6.34 8.31 -0.85
CA ILE A 280 -6.14 9.53 -1.65
C ILE A 280 -4.68 9.60 -2.15
N GLY A 281 -3.70 9.29 -1.30
CA GLY A 281 -2.29 9.24 -1.68
C GLY A 281 -2.00 8.19 -2.75
N ALA A 282 -2.59 6.98 -2.65
CA ALA A 282 -2.48 5.95 -3.68
C ALA A 282 -3.09 6.41 -5.02
N LEU A 283 -4.23 7.12 -4.97
CA LEU A 283 -4.83 7.74 -6.15
C LEU A 283 -3.91 8.81 -6.74
N ILE A 284 -3.25 9.66 -5.93
CA ILE A 284 -2.29 10.65 -6.41
C ILE A 284 -1.15 9.96 -7.17
N VAL A 285 -0.54 8.91 -6.59
CA VAL A 285 0.54 8.15 -7.23
C VAL A 285 0.07 7.55 -8.56
N GLY A 286 -1.09 6.90 -8.58
CA GLY A 286 -1.64 6.30 -9.80
C GLY A 286 -1.99 7.32 -10.88
N VAL A 287 -2.64 8.43 -10.51
CA VAL A 287 -2.97 9.55 -11.43
C VAL A 287 -1.70 10.15 -12.00
N PHE A 288 -0.67 10.35 -11.17
CA PHE A 288 0.59 10.92 -11.61
C PHE A 288 1.29 10.01 -12.62
N ARG A 289 1.38 8.71 -12.33
CA ARG A 289 1.98 7.70 -13.19
C ARG A 289 1.24 7.56 -14.53
N ASN A 290 -0.08 7.45 -14.47
CA ASN A 290 -0.92 7.38 -15.65
C ASN A 290 -0.83 8.68 -16.48
N GLY A 291 -0.94 9.84 -15.86
CA GLY A 291 -0.87 11.14 -16.52
C GLY A 291 0.48 11.36 -17.21
N LEU A 292 1.61 11.04 -16.57
CA LEU A 292 2.94 11.11 -17.19
C LEU A 292 3.04 10.16 -18.40
N THR A 293 2.45 8.98 -18.32
CA THR A 293 2.39 8.03 -19.45
C THR A 293 1.57 8.60 -20.60
N LEU A 294 0.42 9.21 -20.32
CA LEU A 294 -0.43 9.80 -21.36
C LEU A 294 0.22 10.97 -22.11
N ILE A 295 1.10 11.73 -21.45
CA ILE A 295 1.85 12.82 -22.09
C ILE A 295 3.20 12.37 -22.67
N GLY A 296 3.44 11.05 -22.71
CA GLY A 296 4.63 10.46 -23.37
C GLY A 296 5.91 10.50 -22.56
N VAL A 297 5.86 10.72 -21.23
CA VAL A 297 7.06 10.70 -20.38
C VAL A 297 7.51 9.26 -20.17
N SER A 298 8.78 8.96 -20.48
CA SER A 298 9.31 7.61 -20.32
C SER A 298 9.38 7.18 -18.85
N VAL A 299 9.32 5.86 -18.61
CA VAL A 299 9.27 5.25 -17.27
C VAL A 299 10.45 5.68 -16.38
N ILE A 300 11.63 5.89 -16.97
CA ILE A 300 12.83 6.32 -16.23
C ILE A 300 12.63 7.70 -15.59
N TYR A 301 12.01 8.65 -16.33
CA TYR A 301 11.69 9.97 -15.76
C TYR A 301 10.55 9.90 -14.73
N GLN A 302 9.63 8.93 -14.86
CA GLN A 302 8.61 8.69 -13.83
C GLN A 302 9.24 8.28 -12.50
N TYR A 303 10.28 7.43 -12.52
CA TYR A 303 11.04 7.09 -11.30
C TYR A 303 11.72 8.30 -10.67
N LEU A 304 12.36 9.15 -11.50
CA LEU A 304 12.99 10.39 -11.01
C LEU A 304 11.96 11.30 -10.33
N VAL A 305 10.81 11.52 -10.97
CA VAL A 305 9.73 12.35 -10.42
C VAL A 305 9.17 11.75 -9.13
N THR A 306 8.92 10.44 -9.09
CA THR A 306 8.45 9.76 -7.87
C THR A 306 9.44 9.92 -6.72
N GLY A 307 10.75 9.75 -6.97
CA GLY A 307 11.79 9.96 -5.97
C GLY A 307 11.81 11.40 -5.42
N VAL A 308 11.68 12.39 -6.28
CA VAL A 308 11.57 13.81 -5.87
C VAL A 308 10.31 14.04 -5.03
N LEU A 309 9.17 13.49 -5.45
CA LEU A 309 7.91 13.61 -4.70
C LEU A 309 8.00 12.99 -3.30
N VAL A 310 8.64 11.84 -3.15
CA VAL A 310 8.90 11.22 -1.84
C VAL A 310 9.70 12.15 -0.94
N ILE A 311 10.83 12.69 -1.46
CA ILE A 311 11.69 13.59 -0.68
C ILE A 311 10.92 14.83 -0.25
N LEU A 312 10.15 15.43 -1.14
CA LEU A 312 9.35 16.62 -0.84
C LEU A 312 8.27 16.29 0.21
N ALA A 313 7.54 15.19 0.07
CA ALA A 313 6.50 14.78 1.00
C ALA A 313 7.07 14.55 2.41
N VAL A 314 8.17 13.82 2.52
CA VAL A 314 8.86 13.58 3.81
C VAL A 314 9.42 14.87 4.40
N SER A 315 9.97 15.76 3.57
CA SER A 315 10.47 17.06 4.03
C SER A 315 9.37 17.94 4.62
N VAL A 316 8.19 17.94 4.00
CA VAL A 316 7.01 18.66 4.51
C VAL A 316 6.53 18.05 5.84
N ASP A 317 6.43 16.71 5.93
CA ASP A 317 6.05 16.03 7.18
C ASP A 317 7.02 16.37 8.32
N GLN A 318 8.33 16.31 8.05
CA GLN A 318 9.36 16.67 9.03
C GLN A 318 9.26 18.14 9.50
N PHE A 319 9.02 19.06 8.56
CA PHE A 319 8.88 20.48 8.90
C PHE A 319 7.65 20.74 9.78
N LEU A 320 6.53 20.10 9.45
CA LEU A 320 5.29 20.19 10.23
C LEU A 320 5.45 19.56 11.63
N HIS A 321 6.17 18.46 11.72
CA HIS A 321 6.45 17.78 12.99
C HIS A 321 7.26 18.69 13.93
N ARG A 322 8.34 19.32 13.44
CA ARG A 322 9.19 20.24 14.23
C ARG A 322 8.46 21.50 14.72
N ARG A 323 7.40 21.91 14.04
CA ARG A 323 6.64 23.12 14.42
C ARG A 323 5.58 22.85 15.49
N ASN A 324 5.17 21.60 15.66
CA ASN A 324 4.10 21.17 16.59
C ASN A 324 4.62 20.42 17.83
N GLY A 325 5.90 20.13 17.93
CA GLY A 325 6.61 19.60 19.09
C GLY A 325 7.47 20.67 19.74
#